data_7bcc2090b17cd0a1e23625802777c9d3
#
_entry.id   7bcc2090b17cd0a1e23625802777c9d3
#
_cell.length_a   1.000
_cell.length_b   1.000
_cell.length_c   1.000
_cell.angle_alpha   90.00
_cell.angle_beta   90.00
_cell.angle_gamma   90.00
#
_symmetry.space_group_name_H-M   'P 1'
#
loop_
_entity.id
_entity.type
_entity.pdbx_description
1 polymer ?
#
loop_
_entity_poly.entity_id
_entity_poly.type
_entity_poly.pdbx_seq_one_letter_code
_entity_poly.pdbx_strand_id
1 'polypeptide(L)'
;MKRSILLSLFLWLCLPFSKFINRINWRFGRSFCCSFKEFEPVKNNLQPGAVILTHKKYEFSTLFIPGYWTHSALVVSPELIVEATGRGVHLNTPESFFSKVDDFIVLKPLFCCQDIMKKAGEYATTLVGFPFSFDFRNSDEMFYCSGLICRVYTQTLVEEENHLQIPFVFRNFLDGHIIKPMDFYAHRDAWQVISSFTENQS
;
A
#
# COMPACT_ATOMS: atom_id res chain seq x y z
N MET A 1 5.67 23.85 17.31
CA MET A 1 5.34 22.93 18.42
C MET A 1 3.84 22.80 18.73
N LYS A 2 3.00 23.85 18.65
CA LYS A 2 1.55 23.75 19.00
C LYS A 2 0.65 22.99 18.00
N ARG A 3 1.01 22.91 16.72
CA ARG A 3 0.22 22.19 15.69
C ARG A 3 0.27 20.66 15.81
N SER A 4 1.36 20.09 16.34
CA SER A 4 1.50 18.65 16.47
C SER A 4 0.67 18.07 17.61
N ILE A 5 0.48 18.81 18.69
CA ILE A 5 -0.29 18.37 19.87
C ILE A 5 -1.79 18.32 19.58
N LEU A 6 -2.30 19.31 18.83
CA LEU A 6 -3.71 19.32 18.40
C LEU A 6 -4.03 18.19 17.43
N LEU A 7 -3.11 17.88 16.51
CA LEU A 7 -3.26 16.76 15.59
C LEU A 7 -3.21 15.42 16.33
N SER A 8 -2.30 15.26 17.28
CA SER A 8 -2.21 14.07 18.12
C SER A 8 -3.43 13.88 19.01
N LEU A 9 -3.96 14.94 19.60
CA LEU A 9 -5.20 14.91 20.39
C LEU A 9 -6.42 14.58 19.53
N PHE A 10 -6.51 15.16 18.33
CA PHE A 10 -7.58 14.88 17.38
C PHE A 10 -7.51 13.41 16.90
N LEU A 11 -6.33 12.93 16.58
CA LEU A 11 -6.13 11.52 16.20
C LEU A 11 -6.44 10.59 17.38
N TRP A 12 -6.06 10.93 18.60
CA TRP A 12 -6.33 10.12 19.79
C TRP A 12 -7.82 10.04 20.14
N LEU A 13 -8.57 11.10 19.92
CA LEU A 13 -10.04 11.14 20.05
C LEU A 13 -10.74 10.41 18.89
N CYS A 14 -10.18 10.47 17.68
CA CYS A 14 -10.79 9.86 16.50
C CYS A 14 -10.45 8.36 16.35
N LEU A 15 -9.34 7.87 16.92
CA LEU A 15 -8.91 6.47 16.81
C LEU A 15 -9.93 5.43 17.32
N PRO A 16 -10.53 5.56 18.52
CA PRO A 16 -11.56 4.63 18.96
C PRO A 16 -12.84 4.76 18.11
N PHE A 17 -13.13 5.98 17.63
CA PHE A 17 -14.28 6.27 16.78
C PHE A 17 -14.07 5.72 15.34
N SER A 18 -12.85 5.75 14.81
CA SER A 18 -12.52 5.18 13.51
C SER A 18 -12.63 3.64 13.50
N LYS A 19 -12.23 2.97 14.58
CA LYS A 19 -12.45 1.52 14.76
C LYS A 19 -13.94 1.16 14.78
N PHE A 20 -14.76 2.04 15.34
CA PHE A 20 -16.20 1.87 15.39
C PHE A 20 -16.86 2.21 14.04
N ILE A 21 -16.44 3.29 13.38
CA ILE A 21 -16.96 3.73 12.07
C ILE A 21 -16.53 2.76 10.96
N ASN A 22 -15.31 2.22 10.96
CA ASN A 22 -14.89 1.18 10.01
C ASN A 22 -15.66 -0.15 10.20
N ARG A 23 -16.31 -0.35 11.33
CA ARG A 23 -17.27 -1.44 11.54
C ARG A 23 -18.66 -1.13 10.97
N ILE A 24 -19.02 0.14 10.86
CA ILE A 24 -20.24 0.58 10.18
C ILE A 24 -19.90 0.66 8.70
N ASN A 25 -20.22 -0.41 7.99
CA ASN A 25 -20.10 -0.48 6.54
C ASN A 25 -21.10 0.52 5.92
N TRP A 26 -20.67 1.75 5.63
CA TRP A 26 -21.49 2.80 5.01
C TRP A 26 -21.94 2.44 3.59
N ARG A 27 -21.54 1.27 3.11
CA ARG A 27 -21.96 0.69 1.84
C ARG A 27 -23.32 -0.01 1.95
N PHE A 28 -24.34 0.70 2.29
CA PHE A 28 -25.69 0.17 2.18
C PHE A 28 -25.96 -0.25 0.72
N GLY A 29 -25.90 -1.55 0.41
CA GLY A 29 -26.41 -2.14 -0.82
C GLY A 29 -25.57 -1.97 -2.10
N ARG A 30 -24.32 -1.50 -2.05
CA ARG A 30 -23.46 -1.43 -3.24
C ARG A 30 -22.45 -2.57 -3.30
N SER A 31 -22.45 -3.29 -4.42
CA SER A 31 -21.38 -4.21 -4.77
C SER A 31 -20.07 -3.45 -5.01
N PHE A 32 -18.93 -4.03 -4.70
CA PHE A 32 -17.63 -3.56 -5.17
C PHE A 32 -17.59 -3.63 -6.70
N CYS A 33 -16.94 -2.65 -7.36
CA CYS A 33 -16.91 -2.61 -8.81
C CYS A 33 -16.02 -3.67 -9.41
N CYS A 34 -14.91 -4.03 -8.73
CA CYS A 34 -14.03 -5.06 -9.22
C CYS A 34 -14.67 -6.45 -9.03
N SER A 35 -15.20 -6.99 -10.11
CA SER A 35 -15.72 -8.38 -10.14
C SER A 35 -14.59 -9.37 -10.42
N PHE A 36 -14.83 -10.66 -10.15
CA PHE A 36 -13.89 -11.73 -10.48
C PHE A 36 -13.51 -11.75 -11.97
N LYS A 37 -14.40 -11.38 -12.87
CA LYS A 37 -14.14 -11.31 -14.32
C LYS A 37 -13.14 -10.23 -14.69
N GLU A 38 -13.08 -9.13 -13.94
CA GLU A 38 -12.15 -8.02 -14.16
C GLU A 38 -10.78 -8.30 -13.53
N PHE A 39 -10.75 -9.18 -12.55
CA PHE A 39 -9.52 -9.59 -11.89
C PHE A 39 -8.72 -10.65 -12.70
N GLU A 40 -9.38 -11.56 -13.41
CA GLU A 40 -8.71 -12.64 -14.16
C GLU A 40 -7.60 -12.14 -15.11
N PRO A 41 -7.78 -11.05 -15.90
CA PRO A 41 -6.70 -10.52 -16.74
C PRO A 41 -5.52 -9.97 -15.94
N VAL A 42 -5.76 -9.54 -14.68
CA VAL A 42 -4.73 -8.95 -13.80
C VAL A 42 -3.86 -10.01 -13.17
N LYS A 43 -4.42 -11.18 -12.89
CA LYS A 43 -3.74 -12.29 -12.21
C LYS A 43 -2.40 -12.64 -12.85
N ASN A 44 -2.34 -12.65 -14.18
CA ASN A 44 -1.11 -12.93 -14.93
C ASN A 44 -0.03 -11.86 -14.78
N ASN A 45 -0.39 -10.67 -14.31
CA ASN A 45 0.50 -9.53 -14.07
C ASN A 45 0.93 -9.40 -12.60
N LEU A 46 0.43 -10.26 -11.72
CA LEU A 46 0.83 -10.27 -10.31
C LEU A 46 2.20 -10.96 -10.17
N GLN A 47 3.24 -10.15 -10.32
CA GLN A 47 4.63 -10.61 -10.14
C GLN A 47 5.11 -10.29 -8.72
N PRO A 48 5.90 -11.16 -8.08
CA PRO A 48 6.52 -10.85 -6.79
C PRO A 48 7.19 -9.48 -6.83
N GLY A 49 7.02 -8.68 -5.78
CA GLY A 49 7.56 -7.31 -5.69
C GLY A 49 6.75 -6.24 -6.43
N ALA A 50 5.74 -6.59 -7.24
CA ALA A 50 4.86 -5.56 -7.80
C ALA A 50 4.08 -4.84 -6.70
N VAL A 51 3.87 -3.54 -6.85
CA VAL A 51 3.11 -2.70 -5.92
C VAL A 51 1.72 -2.47 -6.47
N ILE A 52 0.70 -2.71 -5.66
CA ILE A 52 -0.69 -2.44 -5.99
C ILE A 52 -1.10 -1.17 -5.29
N LEU A 53 -1.60 -0.19 -6.04
CA LEU A 53 -2.28 0.97 -5.48
C LEU A 53 -3.77 0.81 -5.67
N THR A 54 -4.54 1.17 -4.63
CA THR A 54 -6.00 1.04 -4.68
C THR A 54 -6.70 2.31 -4.23
N HIS A 55 -7.91 2.48 -4.73
CA HIS A 55 -8.86 3.46 -4.27
C HIS A 55 -10.14 2.76 -3.85
N LYS A 56 -10.71 3.19 -2.73
CA LYS A 56 -12.02 2.74 -2.23
C LYS A 56 -12.91 3.96 -2.09
N LYS A 57 -13.91 4.04 -2.93
CA LYS A 57 -14.96 5.07 -2.85
C LYS A 57 -15.70 4.88 -1.53
N TYR A 58 -15.99 5.86 -0.76
CA TYR A 58 -16.77 5.76 0.48
C TYR A 58 -16.07 5.08 1.68
N GLU A 59 -14.75 4.93 1.66
CA GLU A 59 -14.02 4.55 2.87
C GLU A 59 -13.60 5.82 3.64
N PHE A 60 -13.95 5.89 4.92
CA PHE A 60 -13.67 7.09 5.74
C PHE A 60 -12.16 7.41 5.81
N SER A 61 -11.33 6.39 5.77
CA SER A 61 -9.86 6.53 5.75
C SER A 61 -9.34 7.31 4.54
N THR A 62 -10.06 7.29 3.42
CA THR A 62 -9.67 8.02 2.19
C THR A 62 -9.69 9.54 2.36
N LEU A 63 -10.49 10.05 3.31
CA LEU A 63 -10.55 11.48 3.60
C LEU A 63 -9.26 12.03 4.22
N PHE A 64 -8.44 11.17 4.83
CA PHE A 64 -7.21 11.56 5.52
C PHE A 64 -5.94 11.34 4.70
N ILE A 65 -6.03 10.61 3.59
CA ILE A 65 -4.89 10.30 2.72
C ILE A 65 -5.03 11.14 1.45
N PRO A 66 -4.19 12.18 1.26
CA PRO A 66 -4.29 13.03 0.08
C PRO A 66 -3.94 12.29 -1.20
N GLY A 67 -4.74 12.53 -2.24
CA GLY A 67 -4.57 11.95 -3.57
C GLY A 67 -5.63 10.90 -3.91
N TYR A 68 -5.62 10.46 -5.17
CA TYR A 68 -6.59 9.47 -5.64
C TYR A 68 -6.31 8.08 -5.05
N TRP A 69 -5.06 7.63 -5.15
CA TRP A 69 -4.64 6.34 -4.58
C TRP A 69 -4.46 6.49 -3.08
N THR A 70 -5.25 5.78 -2.31
CA THR A 70 -5.34 5.94 -0.86
C THR A 70 -4.82 4.75 -0.07
N HIS A 71 -4.51 3.64 -0.76
CA HIS A 71 -3.91 2.46 -0.13
C HIS A 71 -2.89 1.81 -1.06
N SER A 72 -1.95 1.08 -0.47
CA SER A 72 -0.92 0.35 -1.20
C SER A 72 -0.67 -1.02 -0.57
N ALA A 73 -0.33 -2.00 -1.42
CA ALA A 73 0.00 -3.36 -1.04
C ALA A 73 1.14 -3.89 -1.92
N LEU A 74 1.80 -4.96 -1.50
CA LEU A 74 2.88 -5.60 -2.24
C LEU A 74 2.49 -7.03 -2.62
N VAL A 75 2.77 -7.40 -3.85
CA VAL A 75 2.62 -8.78 -4.32
C VAL A 75 3.77 -9.62 -3.78
N VAL A 76 3.47 -10.69 -3.05
CA VAL A 76 4.44 -11.68 -2.56
C VAL A 76 4.61 -12.80 -3.58
N SER A 77 3.49 -13.29 -4.09
CA SER A 77 3.40 -14.29 -5.16
C SER A 77 2.10 -14.07 -5.95
N PRO A 78 1.88 -14.76 -7.07
CA PRO A 78 0.60 -14.72 -7.78
C PRO A 78 -0.63 -15.06 -6.90
N GLU A 79 -0.42 -15.76 -5.79
CA GLU A 79 -1.47 -16.20 -4.85
C GLU A 79 -1.52 -15.39 -3.57
N LEU A 80 -0.52 -14.52 -3.30
CA LEU A 80 -0.41 -13.83 -2.02
C LEU A 80 -0.03 -12.35 -2.18
N ILE A 81 -0.76 -11.51 -1.47
CA ILE A 81 -0.53 -10.08 -1.33
C ILE A 81 -0.32 -9.76 0.14
N VAL A 82 0.67 -8.93 0.47
CA VAL A 82 0.88 -8.39 1.81
C VAL A 82 0.45 -6.93 1.86
N GLU A 83 -0.25 -6.55 2.92
CA GLU A 83 -0.68 -5.19 3.19
C GLU A 83 -0.58 -4.83 4.67
N ALA A 84 -0.44 -3.54 4.97
CA ALA A 84 -0.58 -3.00 6.32
C ALA A 84 -1.90 -2.22 6.42
N THR A 85 -2.78 -2.64 7.33
CA THR A 85 -4.06 -1.99 7.63
C THR A 85 -4.22 -1.82 9.14
N GLY A 86 -5.32 -1.26 9.62
CA GLY A 86 -5.60 -1.15 11.04
C GLY A 86 -5.55 -2.49 11.83
N ARG A 87 -5.43 -3.63 11.14
CA ARG A 87 -5.21 -4.96 11.74
C ARG A 87 -3.72 -5.32 11.85
N GLY A 88 -2.82 -4.46 11.40
CA GLY A 88 -1.40 -4.73 11.24
C GLY A 88 -1.04 -5.24 9.85
N VAL A 89 0.20 -5.72 9.72
CA VAL A 89 0.70 -6.34 8.49
C VAL A 89 0.16 -7.76 8.37
N HIS A 90 -0.49 -8.08 7.26
CA HIS A 90 -1.10 -9.39 7.05
C HIS A 90 -1.14 -9.78 5.56
N LEU A 91 -1.33 -11.07 5.32
CA LEU A 91 -1.48 -11.63 3.98
C LEU A 91 -2.95 -11.71 3.57
N ASN A 92 -3.19 -11.53 2.29
CA ASN A 92 -4.48 -11.75 1.63
C ASN A 92 -4.28 -12.59 0.37
N THR A 93 -5.32 -13.32 -0.05
CA THR A 93 -5.38 -13.80 -1.43
C THR A 93 -5.78 -12.64 -2.35
N PRO A 94 -5.35 -12.65 -3.62
CA PRO A 94 -5.75 -11.64 -4.59
C PRO A 94 -7.26 -11.48 -4.69
N GLU A 95 -8.02 -12.57 -4.69
CA GLU A 95 -9.48 -12.55 -4.73
C GLU A 95 -10.08 -11.79 -3.54
N SER A 96 -9.58 -12.08 -2.33
CA SER A 96 -10.02 -11.39 -1.11
C SER A 96 -9.62 -9.92 -1.10
N PHE A 97 -8.46 -9.58 -1.67
CA PHE A 97 -7.96 -8.21 -1.74
C PHE A 97 -8.78 -7.37 -2.74
N PHE A 98 -8.86 -7.82 -4.00
CA PHE A 98 -9.54 -7.08 -5.07
C PHE A 98 -11.06 -7.01 -4.89
N SER A 99 -11.67 -7.99 -4.22
CA SER A 99 -13.11 -7.92 -3.89
C SER A 99 -13.51 -6.75 -2.98
N LYS A 100 -12.56 -6.01 -2.44
CA LYS A 100 -12.79 -4.91 -1.48
C LYS A 100 -12.37 -3.55 -2.01
N VAL A 101 -12.01 -3.44 -3.29
CA VAL A 101 -11.54 -2.20 -3.91
C VAL A 101 -12.43 -1.80 -5.08
N ASP A 102 -12.48 -0.52 -5.38
CA ASP A 102 -13.24 0.00 -6.51
C ASP A 102 -12.33 0.22 -7.72
N ASP A 103 -11.16 0.80 -7.50
CA ASP A 103 -10.18 1.07 -8.55
C ASP A 103 -8.80 0.60 -8.09
N PHE A 104 -7.98 0.13 -9.02
CA PHE A 104 -6.60 -0.25 -8.74
C PHE A 104 -5.66 -0.06 -9.93
N ILE A 105 -4.38 0.03 -9.64
CA ILE A 105 -3.28 -0.15 -10.60
C ILE A 105 -2.21 -1.06 -10.02
N VAL A 106 -1.53 -1.79 -10.90
CA VAL A 106 -0.36 -2.59 -10.56
C VAL A 106 0.87 -1.94 -11.15
N LEU A 107 1.85 -1.64 -10.31
CA LEU A 107 3.10 -0.99 -10.63
C LEU A 107 4.25 -2.00 -10.57
N LYS A 108 4.99 -2.11 -11.67
CA LYS A 108 6.25 -2.86 -11.70
C LYS A 108 7.42 -1.90 -11.44
N PRO A 109 8.33 -2.20 -10.52
CA PRO A 109 9.56 -1.45 -10.35
C PRO A 109 10.43 -1.46 -11.60
N LEU A 110 11.00 -0.30 -11.97
CA LEU A 110 11.98 -0.16 -13.05
C LEU A 110 13.42 -0.04 -12.54
N PHE A 111 13.58 0.16 -11.24
CA PHE A 111 14.87 0.41 -10.57
C PHE A 111 15.57 -0.87 -10.10
N CYS A 112 14.96 -2.03 -10.25
CA CYS A 112 15.55 -3.30 -9.82
C CYS A 112 15.17 -4.46 -10.74
N CYS A 113 15.98 -5.52 -10.70
CA CYS A 113 15.73 -6.75 -11.45
C CYS A 113 14.68 -7.63 -10.76
N GLN A 114 14.27 -8.69 -11.45
CA GLN A 114 13.24 -9.60 -10.96
C GLN A 114 13.66 -10.36 -9.69
N ASP A 115 14.95 -10.66 -9.53
CA ASP A 115 15.46 -11.33 -8.32
C ASP A 115 15.31 -10.44 -7.09
N ILE A 116 15.60 -9.14 -7.22
CA ILE A 116 15.39 -8.15 -6.14
C ILE A 116 13.89 -8.02 -5.84
N MET A 117 13.04 -7.99 -6.85
CA MET A 117 11.59 -7.98 -6.66
C MET A 117 11.11 -9.21 -5.86
N LYS A 118 11.64 -10.39 -6.18
CA LYS A 118 11.32 -11.63 -5.47
C LYS A 118 11.77 -11.56 -4.01
N LYS A 119 13.02 -11.15 -3.76
CA LYS A 119 13.55 -10.96 -2.40
C LYS A 119 12.74 -9.94 -1.61
N ALA A 120 12.27 -8.86 -2.24
CA ALA A 120 11.38 -7.89 -1.62
C ALA A 120 10.06 -8.55 -1.17
N GLY A 121 9.45 -9.39 -2.01
CA GLY A 121 8.28 -10.18 -1.65
C GLY A 121 8.55 -11.13 -0.47
N GLU A 122 9.67 -11.84 -0.49
CA GLU A 122 10.09 -12.74 0.59
C GLU A 122 10.31 -11.98 1.90
N TYR A 123 11.06 -10.88 1.87
CA TYR A 123 11.27 -10.03 3.05
C TYR A 123 9.97 -9.48 3.61
N ALA A 124 9.03 -9.08 2.76
CA ALA A 124 7.74 -8.57 3.20
C ALA A 124 6.95 -9.59 4.04
N THR A 125 7.13 -10.89 3.79
CA THR A 125 6.48 -11.94 4.60
C THR A 125 7.00 -12.02 6.02
N THR A 126 8.26 -11.65 6.27
CA THR A 126 8.85 -11.63 7.61
C THR A 126 8.27 -10.53 8.49
N LEU A 127 7.63 -9.52 7.88
CA LEU A 127 6.98 -8.40 8.57
C LEU A 127 5.51 -8.69 8.93
N VAL A 128 4.98 -9.86 8.57
CA VAL A 128 3.60 -10.24 8.93
C VAL A 128 3.45 -10.34 10.44
N GLY A 129 2.36 -9.75 10.96
CA GLY A 129 2.08 -9.68 12.39
C GLY A 129 2.54 -8.38 13.07
N PHE A 130 3.37 -7.57 12.40
CA PHE A 130 3.72 -6.26 12.93
C PHE A 130 2.49 -5.33 12.99
N PRO A 131 2.39 -4.46 14.01
CA PRO A 131 1.25 -3.56 14.18
C PRO A 131 1.20 -2.46 13.12
N PHE A 132 0.02 -1.86 12.94
CA PHE A 132 -0.18 -0.72 12.06
C PHE A 132 0.26 0.58 12.73
N SER A 133 1.03 1.41 11.98
CA SER A 133 1.43 2.75 12.40
C SER A 133 0.32 3.77 12.08
N PHE A 134 -0.45 4.16 13.09
CA PHE A 134 -1.54 5.13 12.94
C PHE A 134 -1.07 6.58 12.86
N ASP A 135 0.14 6.85 13.29
CA ASP A 135 0.76 8.18 13.23
C ASP A 135 1.64 8.37 11.98
N PHE A 136 1.65 7.36 11.10
CA PHE A 136 2.42 7.34 9.85
C PHE A 136 3.92 7.58 10.03
N ARG A 137 4.47 7.27 11.20
CA ARG A 137 5.90 7.39 11.43
C ARG A 137 6.64 6.22 10.80
N ASN A 138 7.84 6.54 10.31
CA ASN A 138 8.78 5.52 9.89
C ASN A 138 9.34 4.82 11.14
N SER A 139 9.10 3.52 11.23
CA SER A 139 9.48 2.68 12.37
C SER A 139 9.88 1.30 11.85
N ASP A 140 10.69 0.60 12.62
CA ASP A 140 11.03 -0.80 12.38
C ASP A 140 10.03 -1.76 13.03
N GLU A 141 9.14 -1.25 13.88
CA GLU A 141 8.22 -2.05 14.69
C GLU A 141 6.74 -1.88 14.30
N MET A 142 6.42 -0.87 13.49
CA MET A 142 5.04 -0.57 13.05
C MET A 142 5.06 -0.03 11.63
N PHE A 143 4.08 -0.43 10.81
CA PHE A 143 4.03 -0.04 9.41
C PHE A 143 2.67 0.51 9.01
N TYR A 144 2.65 1.62 8.29
CA TYR A 144 1.51 2.02 7.48
C TYR A 144 1.68 1.50 6.04
N CYS A 145 0.65 1.54 5.22
CA CYS A 145 0.63 0.84 3.93
C CYS A 145 1.84 1.17 3.02
N SER A 146 2.11 2.45 2.77
CA SER A 146 3.25 2.86 1.94
C SER A 146 4.58 2.74 2.67
N GLY A 147 4.59 2.91 3.99
CA GLY A 147 5.76 2.71 4.84
C GLY A 147 6.28 1.25 4.79
N LEU A 148 5.37 0.29 4.76
CA LEU A 148 5.72 -1.12 4.57
C LEU A 148 6.48 -1.33 3.26
N ILE A 149 5.96 -0.81 2.15
CA ILE A 149 6.60 -0.94 0.83
C ILE A 149 7.96 -0.25 0.81
N CYS A 150 8.06 0.96 1.38
CA CYS A 150 9.33 1.68 1.47
C CYS A 150 10.35 0.90 2.31
N ARG A 151 9.94 0.36 3.45
CA ARG A 151 10.81 -0.47 4.30
C ARG A 151 11.31 -1.69 3.55
N VAL A 152 10.40 -2.42 2.89
CA VAL A 152 10.75 -3.61 2.14
C VAL A 152 11.79 -3.31 1.07
N TYR A 153 11.56 -2.32 0.23
CA TYR A 153 12.49 -2.01 -0.85
C TYR A 153 13.79 -1.37 -0.38
N THR A 154 13.76 -0.49 0.61
CA THR A 154 15.00 0.08 1.16
C THR A 154 15.88 -0.99 1.78
N GLN A 155 15.32 -1.91 2.54
CA GLN A 155 16.08 -3.01 3.15
C GLN A 155 16.66 -3.94 2.07
N THR A 156 15.84 -4.38 1.12
CA THR A 156 16.29 -5.29 0.06
C THR A 156 17.38 -4.67 -0.81
N LEU A 157 17.25 -3.37 -1.16
CA LEU A 157 18.26 -2.68 -1.97
C LEU A 157 19.58 -2.47 -1.21
N VAL A 158 19.52 -2.21 0.09
CA VAL A 158 20.70 -2.08 0.93
C VAL A 158 21.45 -3.41 1.06
N GLU A 159 20.75 -4.50 1.28
CA GLU A 159 21.32 -5.86 1.38
C GLU A 159 21.99 -6.32 0.08
N GLU A 160 21.47 -5.88 -1.06
CA GLU A 160 22.02 -6.20 -2.38
C GLU A 160 23.12 -5.21 -2.84
N GLU A 161 23.62 -4.35 -1.97
CA GLU A 161 24.65 -3.32 -2.29
C GLU A 161 24.26 -2.37 -3.45
N ASN A 162 22.96 -2.23 -3.72
CA ASN A 162 22.42 -1.37 -4.79
C ASN A 162 22.13 0.07 -4.33
N HIS A 163 22.96 0.62 -3.45
CA HIS A 163 22.77 1.95 -2.87
C HIS A 163 22.69 3.09 -3.90
N LEU A 164 23.30 2.91 -5.07
CA LEU A 164 23.35 3.95 -6.11
C LEU A 164 22.04 4.12 -6.87
N GLN A 165 21.10 3.21 -6.74
CA GLN A 165 19.84 3.19 -7.51
C GLN A 165 18.58 3.37 -6.65
N ILE A 166 18.72 3.83 -5.40
CA ILE A 166 17.55 4.07 -4.56
C ILE A 166 16.71 5.20 -5.16
N PRO A 167 15.46 4.93 -5.59
CA PRO A 167 14.55 5.94 -6.11
C PRO A 167 14.29 7.09 -5.13
N PHE A 168 13.96 8.26 -5.66
CA PHE A 168 13.71 9.46 -4.85
C PHE A 168 12.65 9.24 -3.76
N VAL A 169 11.59 8.49 -4.04
CA VAL A 169 10.55 8.16 -3.07
C VAL A 169 11.10 7.43 -1.84
N PHE A 170 12.05 6.51 -2.02
CA PHE A 170 12.65 5.78 -0.92
C PHE A 170 13.72 6.59 -0.18
N ARG A 171 14.43 7.48 -0.87
CA ARG A 171 15.34 8.45 -0.22
C ARG A 171 14.55 9.36 0.71
N ASN A 172 13.44 9.92 0.24
CA ASN A 172 12.55 10.72 1.08
C ASN A 172 12.05 9.94 2.31
N PHE A 173 11.73 8.64 2.14
CA PHE A 173 11.37 7.79 3.28
C PHE A 173 12.51 7.65 4.29
N LEU A 174 13.74 7.42 3.83
CA LEU A 174 14.92 7.34 4.71
C LEU A 174 15.21 8.67 5.42
N ASP A 175 14.91 9.81 4.78
CA ASP A 175 15.00 11.15 5.37
C ASP A 175 13.85 11.46 6.35
N GLY A 176 12.98 10.49 6.63
CA GLY A 176 11.89 10.62 7.61
C GLY A 176 10.60 11.22 7.07
N HIS A 177 10.47 11.41 5.75
CA HIS A 177 9.22 11.90 5.14
C HIS A 177 8.15 10.81 5.11
N ILE A 178 6.89 11.22 5.30
CA ILE A 178 5.73 10.34 5.12
C ILE A 178 5.49 10.16 3.63
N ILE A 179 5.55 8.92 3.17
CA ILE A 179 5.25 8.56 1.78
C ILE A 179 3.78 8.14 1.67
N LYS A 180 3.09 8.66 0.67
CA LYS A 180 1.70 8.33 0.37
C LYS A 180 1.62 7.37 -0.81
N PRO A 181 0.53 6.60 -0.96
CA PRO A 181 0.34 5.75 -2.14
C PRO A 181 0.44 6.52 -3.46
N MET A 182 -0.03 7.78 -3.48
CA MET A 182 0.04 8.64 -4.67
C MET A 182 1.48 9.00 -5.07
N ASP A 183 2.43 9.00 -4.13
CA ASP A 183 3.83 9.33 -4.41
C ASP A 183 4.48 8.24 -5.30
N PHE A 184 4.11 6.97 -5.15
CA PHE A 184 4.54 5.91 -6.08
C PHE A 184 4.02 6.16 -7.50
N TYR A 185 2.76 6.58 -7.63
CA TYR A 185 2.17 6.87 -8.94
C TYR A 185 2.78 8.13 -9.59
N ALA A 186 3.17 9.12 -8.81
CA ALA A 186 3.77 10.36 -9.30
C ALA A 186 5.19 10.16 -9.87
N HIS A 187 5.96 9.19 -9.35
CA HIS A 187 7.33 8.90 -9.78
C HIS A 187 7.37 7.87 -10.93
N ARG A 188 6.92 8.28 -12.12
CA ARG A 188 6.83 7.42 -13.31
C ARG A 188 8.18 6.92 -13.83
N ASP A 189 9.26 7.57 -13.49
CA ASP A 189 10.64 7.15 -13.77
C ASP A 189 11.04 5.88 -12.99
N ALA A 190 10.42 5.64 -11.85
CA ALA A 190 10.68 4.47 -11.01
C ALA A 190 9.70 3.31 -11.22
N TRP A 191 8.54 3.55 -11.88
CA TRP A 191 7.44 2.59 -11.94
C TRP A 191 6.78 2.50 -13.30
N GLN A 192 6.55 1.28 -13.76
CA GLN A 192 5.73 0.98 -14.93
C GLN A 192 4.34 0.49 -14.49
N VAL A 193 3.28 1.10 -15.01
CA VAL A 193 1.92 0.53 -14.87
C VAL A 193 1.82 -0.68 -15.79
N ILE A 194 1.56 -1.84 -15.22
CA ILE A 194 1.45 -3.11 -15.97
C ILE A 194 0.01 -3.63 -16.01
N SER A 195 -0.85 -3.12 -15.14
CA SER A 195 -2.29 -3.41 -15.14
C SER A 195 -3.05 -2.31 -14.44
N SER A 196 -4.29 -2.06 -14.84
CA SER A 196 -5.17 -1.08 -14.19
C SER A 196 -6.64 -1.43 -14.39
N PHE A 197 -7.45 -1.06 -13.40
CA PHE A 197 -8.91 -1.02 -13.52
C PHE A 197 -9.40 0.27 -12.84
N THR A 198 -10.23 1.02 -13.57
CA THR A 198 -10.94 2.19 -13.04
C THR A 198 -12.37 2.18 -13.57
N GLU A 199 -13.33 2.35 -12.68
CA GLU A 199 -14.77 2.31 -13.02
C GLU A 199 -15.20 3.31 -14.12
N ASN A 200 -14.42 4.40 -14.30
CA ASN A 200 -14.74 5.42 -15.30
C ASN A 200 -14.32 5.06 -16.76
N GLN A 201 -13.83 3.85 -17.01
CA GLN A 201 -13.44 3.36 -18.35
C GLN A 201 -14.44 2.34 -18.91
N SER A 202 -15.57 2.10 -18.23
CA SER A 202 -16.65 1.21 -18.67
C SER A 202 -17.85 1.99 -19.20
#